data_3729c9595018d41163e503427c362012
#
_entry.id   3729c9595018d41163e503427c362012
#
_cell.length_a   1.000
_cell.length_b   1.000
_cell.length_c   1.000
_cell.angle_alpha   90.00
_cell.angle_beta   90.00
_cell.angle_gamma   90.00
#
_symmetry.space_group_name_H-M   'P 1'
#
loop_
_entity.id
_entity.type
_entity.pdbx_description
1 polymer ?
#
loop_
_entity_poly.entity_id
_entity_poly.type
_entity_poly.pdbx_seq_one_letter_code
_entity_poly.pdbx_strand_id
1 'polypeptide(L)'
;DVNGVITEASGGPLIMDGNVAEDEAAVERIAELAVPLDEIRNRVVAEAAEAIDGDRANCRARECQMGNLVADAMLDRVAGQGVTIAIQNGGGVRASIDEGEVTMGEVLTVLPFQNTLATMQLTGADVIAALENGVSQVEEGAGRFPQVAGVTFTFDPTVAPNEGRVGDVMVKDGDNWVPIDPEA
;
A
#
# COMPACT_ATOMS: atom_id res chain seq x y z
N ASP A 1 -24.45 0.07 36.66
CA ASP A 1 -25.10 -0.26 35.40
C ASP A 1 -26.51 -0.81 35.68
N VAL A 2 -27.54 -0.10 35.23
CA VAL A 2 -28.93 -0.53 35.33
C VAL A 2 -29.38 -0.85 33.91
N ASN A 3 -29.81 -2.08 33.64
CA ASN A 3 -30.28 -2.59 32.36
C ASN A 3 -29.17 -2.78 31.28
N GLY A 4 -27.92 -3.07 31.64
CA GLY A 4 -26.84 -3.31 30.68
C GLY A 4 -26.30 -2.05 29.98
N VAL A 5 -26.68 -0.88 30.45
CA VAL A 5 -26.19 0.40 29.90
C VAL A 5 -25.00 0.89 30.73
N ILE A 6 -23.85 1.10 30.08
CA ILE A 6 -22.68 1.67 30.74
C ILE A 6 -22.99 3.13 31.07
N THR A 7 -22.96 3.45 32.36
CA THR A 7 -23.24 4.81 32.87
C THR A 7 -21.97 5.58 33.15
N GLU A 8 -20.85 4.89 33.36
CA GLU A 8 -19.54 5.49 33.57
C GLU A 8 -18.45 4.55 33.11
N ALA A 9 -17.44 5.06 32.45
CA ALA A 9 -16.22 4.36 32.08
C ALA A 9 -15.03 5.26 32.37
N SER A 10 -14.01 4.71 33.05
CA SER A 10 -12.75 5.39 33.29
C SER A 10 -11.58 4.48 32.96
N GLY A 11 -10.49 5.07 32.53
CA GLY A 11 -9.26 4.38 32.19
C GLY A 11 -8.35 5.27 31.35
N GLY A 12 -7.12 4.84 31.17
CA GLY A 12 -6.14 5.48 30.31
C GLY A 12 -5.25 4.44 29.66
N PRO A 13 -4.54 4.79 28.58
CA PRO A 13 -3.59 3.89 27.96
C PRO A 13 -2.43 3.60 28.92
N LEU A 14 -2.02 2.33 28.99
CA LEU A 14 -0.77 1.93 29.60
C LEU A 14 0.30 1.90 28.51
N ILE A 15 1.31 2.75 28.64
CA ILE A 15 2.42 2.77 27.70
C ILE A 15 3.34 1.60 28.04
N MET A 16 3.48 0.67 27.08
CA MET A 16 4.39 -0.48 27.17
C MET A 16 5.76 -0.02 26.68
N ASP A 17 6.60 0.45 27.60
CA ASP A 17 7.98 0.85 27.33
C ASP A 17 8.99 -0.13 27.99
N GLY A 18 10.28 0.14 27.86
CA GLY A 18 11.33 -0.70 28.41
C GLY A 18 11.36 -0.87 29.94
N ASN A 19 10.46 -0.17 30.69
CA ASN A 19 10.30 -0.34 32.12
C ASN A 19 9.25 -1.41 32.48
N VAL A 20 8.47 -1.86 31.51
CA VAL A 20 7.51 -2.96 31.70
C VAL A 20 8.24 -4.28 31.53
N ALA A 21 8.26 -5.10 32.57
CA ALA A 21 8.91 -6.40 32.51
C ALA A 21 8.21 -7.31 31.49
N GLU A 22 9.00 -7.99 30.67
CA GLU A 22 8.51 -9.00 29.73
C GLU A 22 8.10 -10.28 30.49
N ASP A 23 7.09 -10.97 29.99
CA ASP A 23 6.74 -12.30 30.45
C ASP A 23 7.71 -13.32 29.84
N GLU A 24 8.59 -13.89 30.67
CA GLU A 24 9.65 -14.80 30.23
C GLU A 24 9.12 -16.00 29.44
N ALA A 25 7.97 -16.56 29.85
CA ALA A 25 7.37 -17.72 29.17
C ALA A 25 6.82 -17.34 27.79
N ALA A 26 6.26 -16.14 27.65
CA ALA A 26 5.82 -15.63 26.36
C ALA A 26 7.00 -15.36 25.42
N VAL A 27 8.08 -14.76 25.92
CA VAL A 27 9.31 -14.51 25.13
C VAL A 27 9.91 -15.83 24.64
N GLU A 28 10.07 -16.83 25.53
CA GLU A 28 10.59 -18.15 25.16
C GLU A 28 9.70 -18.81 24.07
N ARG A 29 8.38 -18.75 24.24
CA ARG A 29 7.45 -19.32 23.26
C ARG A 29 7.51 -18.60 21.91
N ILE A 30 7.65 -17.29 21.89
CA ILE A 30 7.82 -16.50 20.66
C ILE A 30 9.14 -16.92 19.97
N ALA A 31 10.23 -17.05 20.73
CA ALA A 31 11.51 -17.46 20.17
C ALA A 31 11.45 -18.85 19.53
N GLU A 32 10.81 -19.84 20.19
CA GLU A 32 10.61 -21.18 19.61
C GLU A 32 9.81 -21.12 18.29
N LEU A 33 8.75 -20.31 18.24
CA LEU A 33 7.90 -20.18 17.06
C LEU A 33 8.59 -19.39 15.92
N ALA A 34 9.55 -18.53 16.24
CA ALA A 34 10.30 -17.76 15.28
C ALA A 34 11.30 -18.61 14.48
N VAL A 35 11.91 -19.64 15.10
CA VAL A 35 12.96 -20.47 14.49
C VAL A 35 12.61 -20.94 13.06
N PRO A 36 11.47 -21.57 12.75
CA PRO A 36 11.14 -22.01 11.41
C PRO A 36 10.85 -20.82 10.44
N LEU A 37 10.55 -19.65 10.97
CA LEU A 37 10.28 -18.45 10.17
C LEU A 37 11.56 -17.71 9.79
N ASP A 38 12.61 -17.81 10.61
CA ASP A 38 13.88 -17.10 10.39
C ASP A 38 14.57 -17.54 9.10
N GLU A 39 14.51 -18.83 8.76
CA GLU A 39 15.06 -19.35 7.50
C GLU A 39 14.35 -18.72 6.28
N ILE A 40 13.03 -18.58 6.35
CA ILE A 40 12.25 -17.96 5.27
C ILE A 40 12.52 -16.45 5.22
N ARG A 41 12.54 -15.79 6.36
CA ARG A 41 12.71 -14.33 6.46
C ARG A 41 14.10 -13.89 6.00
N ASN A 42 15.14 -14.65 6.35
CA ASN A 42 16.52 -14.32 6.02
C ASN A 42 16.92 -14.74 4.60
N ARG A 43 16.04 -15.38 3.85
CA ARG A 43 16.30 -15.75 2.46
C ARG A 43 16.44 -14.51 1.59
N VAL A 44 17.61 -14.28 1.00
CA VAL A 44 17.83 -13.25 0.00
C VAL A 44 17.04 -13.58 -1.26
N VAL A 45 16.26 -12.63 -1.75
CA VAL A 45 15.36 -12.78 -2.89
C VAL A 45 15.65 -11.82 -4.04
N ALA A 46 16.38 -10.73 -3.76
CA ALA A 46 16.77 -9.72 -4.74
C ALA A 46 17.98 -8.93 -4.24
N GLU A 47 18.42 -7.98 -5.05
CA GLU A 47 19.40 -6.96 -4.70
C GLU A 47 18.85 -5.60 -5.16
N ALA A 48 18.86 -4.60 -4.28
CA ALA A 48 18.50 -3.23 -4.58
C ALA A 48 19.76 -2.41 -4.87
N ALA A 49 19.83 -1.81 -6.05
CA ALA A 49 20.97 -0.98 -6.45
C ALA A 49 21.01 0.38 -5.72
N GLU A 50 19.89 0.78 -5.14
CA GLU A 50 19.71 1.97 -4.32
C GLU A 50 18.53 1.74 -3.35
N ALA A 51 18.43 2.57 -2.32
CA ALA A 51 17.30 2.49 -1.40
C ALA A 51 15.98 2.80 -2.12
N ILE A 52 14.93 2.01 -1.85
CA ILE A 52 13.60 2.12 -2.44
C ILE A 52 12.66 2.77 -1.42
N ASP A 53 12.26 4.02 -1.67
CA ASP A 53 11.40 4.78 -0.77
C ASP A 53 9.99 4.20 -0.71
N GLY A 54 9.61 3.73 0.48
CA GLY A 54 8.27 3.28 0.86
C GLY A 54 7.74 4.04 2.09
N ASP A 55 8.28 5.25 2.35
CA ASP A 55 7.85 6.08 3.47
C ASP A 55 6.34 6.37 3.40
N ARG A 56 5.70 6.22 4.53
CA ARG A 56 4.25 6.37 4.66
C ARG A 56 3.75 7.76 4.26
N ALA A 57 4.48 8.82 4.59
CA ALA A 57 4.07 10.18 4.26
C ALA A 57 4.18 10.42 2.75
N ASN A 58 5.20 9.85 2.10
CA ASN A 58 5.38 9.93 0.66
C ASN A 58 4.31 9.13 -0.09
N CYS A 59 4.20 7.83 0.17
CA CYS A 59 3.32 6.92 -0.56
C CYS A 59 1.81 7.19 -0.36
N ARG A 60 1.43 8.04 0.61
CA ARG A 60 0.04 8.45 0.83
C ARG A 60 -0.31 9.83 0.30
N ALA A 61 0.66 10.56 -0.23
CA ALA A 61 0.48 11.92 -0.72
C ALA A 61 0.90 12.10 -2.18
N ARG A 62 1.71 11.21 -2.69
CA ARG A 62 2.28 11.27 -4.05
C ARG A 62 2.78 9.91 -4.49
N GLU A 63 3.17 9.82 -5.74
CA GLU A 63 3.94 8.72 -6.29
C GLU A 63 5.19 8.44 -5.43
N CYS A 64 5.49 7.16 -5.16
CA CYS A 64 6.68 6.74 -4.46
C CYS A 64 7.31 5.50 -5.13
N GLN A 65 8.62 5.34 -5.00
CA GLN A 65 9.37 4.25 -5.65
C GLN A 65 8.83 2.86 -5.30
N MET A 66 8.57 2.61 -4.01
CA MET A 66 8.01 1.34 -3.56
C MET A 66 6.58 1.12 -4.08
N GLY A 67 5.79 2.18 -4.19
CA GLY A 67 4.44 2.13 -4.75
C GLY A 67 4.47 1.70 -6.22
N ASN A 68 5.37 2.28 -7.00
CA ASN A 68 5.59 1.93 -8.40
C ASN A 68 6.04 0.48 -8.53
N LEU A 69 7.06 0.05 -7.77
CA LEU A 69 7.55 -1.31 -7.79
C LEU A 69 6.45 -2.34 -7.49
N VAL A 70 5.62 -2.08 -6.48
CA VAL A 70 4.50 -2.97 -6.12
C VAL A 70 3.43 -3.00 -7.22
N ALA A 71 3.04 -1.84 -7.76
CA ALA A 71 2.05 -1.76 -8.82
C ALA A 71 2.53 -2.44 -10.11
N ASP A 72 3.80 -2.24 -10.49
CA ASP A 72 4.42 -2.91 -11.63
C ASP A 72 4.47 -4.43 -11.44
N ALA A 73 4.85 -4.90 -10.25
CA ALA A 73 4.87 -6.33 -9.93
C ALA A 73 3.46 -6.96 -9.96
N MET A 74 2.43 -6.22 -9.52
CA MET A 74 1.04 -6.66 -9.63
C MET A 74 0.63 -6.80 -11.09
N LEU A 75 0.96 -5.82 -11.93
CA LEU A 75 0.64 -5.83 -13.35
C LEU A 75 1.38 -6.97 -14.09
N ASP A 76 2.68 -7.15 -13.83
CA ASP A 76 3.48 -8.25 -14.37
C ASP A 76 2.87 -9.62 -14.02
N ARG A 77 2.44 -9.80 -12.76
CA ARG A 77 1.87 -11.06 -12.28
C ARG A 77 0.62 -11.50 -13.06
N VAL A 78 -0.14 -10.57 -13.62
CA VAL A 78 -1.38 -10.80 -14.35
C VAL A 78 -1.32 -10.45 -15.83
N ALA A 79 -0.13 -10.11 -16.36
CA ALA A 79 0.06 -9.68 -17.75
C ALA A 79 -0.56 -10.64 -18.79
N GLY A 80 -0.52 -11.97 -18.53
CA GLY A 80 -1.13 -12.99 -19.40
C GLY A 80 -2.67 -13.02 -19.39
N GLN A 81 -3.33 -12.20 -18.57
CA GLN A 81 -4.79 -12.16 -18.42
C GLN A 81 -5.43 -10.96 -19.13
N GLY A 82 -4.64 -10.16 -19.87
CA GLY A 82 -5.13 -8.96 -20.57
C GLY A 82 -5.38 -7.78 -19.64
N VAL A 83 -4.85 -7.81 -18.40
CA VAL A 83 -4.90 -6.68 -17.48
C VAL A 83 -3.88 -5.64 -17.92
N THR A 84 -4.29 -4.38 -18.00
CA THR A 84 -3.48 -3.26 -18.48
C THR A 84 -3.20 -2.19 -17.42
N ILE A 85 -3.92 -2.21 -16.30
CA ILE A 85 -3.79 -1.23 -15.21
C ILE A 85 -3.72 -1.98 -13.89
N ALA A 86 -2.82 -1.54 -13.01
CA ALA A 86 -2.80 -1.95 -11.61
C ALA A 86 -2.93 -0.73 -10.70
N ILE A 87 -3.66 -0.88 -9.60
CA ILE A 87 -3.83 0.16 -8.58
C ILE A 87 -3.59 -0.47 -7.20
N GLN A 88 -2.60 0.06 -6.50
CA GLN A 88 -2.28 -0.30 -5.13
C GLN A 88 -2.52 0.91 -4.22
N ASN A 89 -3.25 0.74 -3.14
CA ASN A 89 -3.39 1.83 -2.18
C ASN A 89 -2.07 2.08 -1.42
N GLY A 90 -1.65 3.32 -1.31
CA GLY A 90 -0.41 3.72 -0.64
C GLY A 90 -0.33 3.30 0.83
N GLY A 91 -1.48 3.15 1.50
CA GLY A 91 -1.56 2.60 2.84
C GLY A 91 -1.17 1.13 2.96
N GLY A 92 -1.15 0.40 1.85
CA GLY A 92 -0.67 -0.99 1.77
C GLY A 92 0.85 -1.10 1.84
N VAL A 93 1.58 -0.07 1.41
CA VAL A 93 3.05 0.02 1.51
C VAL A 93 3.43 0.45 2.93
N ARG A 94 4.27 -0.34 3.61
CA ARG A 94 4.52 -0.15 5.05
C ARG A 94 5.97 0.13 5.43
N ALA A 95 6.91 -0.05 4.53
CA ALA A 95 8.34 0.17 4.77
C ALA A 95 9.08 0.50 3.47
N SER A 96 10.24 1.11 3.62
CA SER A 96 11.27 1.21 2.58
C SER A 96 12.14 -0.04 2.57
N ILE A 97 12.93 -0.23 1.52
CA ILE A 97 13.99 -1.23 1.43
C ILE A 97 15.30 -0.46 1.25
N ASP A 98 16.34 -0.85 1.97
CA ASP A 98 17.66 -0.25 1.86
C ASP A 98 18.44 -0.78 0.63
N GLU A 99 19.50 -0.09 0.24
CA GLU A 99 20.44 -0.57 -0.78
C GLU A 99 21.13 -1.86 -0.32
N GLY A 100 21.29 -2.82 -1.23
CA GLY A 100 21.98 -4.09 -1.00
C GLY A 100 21.08 -5.32 -1.13
N GLU A 101 21.43 -6.39 -0.42
CA GLU A 101 20.67 -7.63 -0.43
C GLU A 101 19.26 -7.41 0.16
N VAL A 102 18.25 -7.85 -0.58
CA VAL A 102 16.85 -7.79 -0.17
C VAL A 102 16.40 -9.16 0.31
N THR A 103 15.92 -9.23 1.53
CA THR A 103 15.42 -10.47 2.14
C THR A 103 13.90 -10.62 2.00
N MET A 104 13.41 -11.84 2.07
CA MET A 104 11.97 -12.09 2.14
C MET A 104 11.33 -11.41 3.36
N GLY A 105 12.05 -11.25 4.46
CA GLY A 105 11.59 -10.56 5.66
C GLY A 105 11.30 -9.09 5.40
N GLU A 106 12.12 -8.41 4.61
CA GLU A 106 11.89 -7.03 4.19
C GLU A 106 10.66 -6.93 3.27
N VAL A 107 10.53 -7.82 2.28
CA VAL A 107 9.34 -7.87 1.42
C VAL A 107 8.06 -8.07 2.23
N LEU A 108 8.06 -8.98 3.21
CA LEU A 108 6.93 -9.21 4.11
C LEU A 108 6.66 -8.02 5.05
N THR A 109 7.67 -7.22 5.34
CA THR A 109 7.52 -5.99 6.14
C THR A 109 6.90 -4.87 5.29
N VAL A 110 7.27 -4.78 4.01
CA VAL A 110 6.66 -3.84 3.05
C VAL A 110 5.17 -4.15 2.84
N LEU A 111 4.80 -5.43 2.71
CA LEU A 111 3.43 -5.88 2.39
C LEU A 111 2.90 -6.89 3.45
N PRO A 112 2.64 -6.46 4.70
CA PRO A 112 2.35 -7.40 5.80
C PRO A 112 0.91 -7.92 5.84
N PHE A 113 -0.02 -7.42 5.01
CA PHE A 113 -1.45 -7.65 5.18
C PHE A 113 -1.99 -8.91 4.53
N GLN A 114 -1.18 -9.70 3.85
CA GLN A 114 -1.59 -10.93 3.14
C GLN A 114 -2.79 -10.71 2.18
N ASN A 115 -2.86 -9.52 1.58
CA ASN A 115 -3.88 -9.22 0.59
C ASN A 115 -3.72 -10.10 -0.65
N THR A 116 -4.83 -10.40 -1.31
CA THR A 116 -4.84 -11.12 -2.57
C THR A 116 -5.00 -10.16 -3.74
N LEU A 117 -4.39 -10.52 -4.88
CA LEU A 117 -4.59 -9.80 -6.13
C LEU A 117 -5.95 -10.18 -6.72
N ALA A 118 -6.76 -9.16 -7.02
CA ALA A 118 -8.04 -9.31 -7.71
C ALA A 118 -7.99 -8.61 -9.06
N THR A 119 -8.64 -9.17 -10.06
CA THR A 119 -8.81 -8.57 -11.38
C THR A 119 -10.29 -8.33 -11.65
N MET A 120 -10.61 -7.24 -12.34
CA MET A 120 -11.97 -6.88 -12.72
C MET A 120 -11.98 -6.11 -14.03
N GLN A 121 -13.12 -6.05 -14.69
CA GLN A 121 -13.34 -5.18 -15.84
C GLN A 121 -14.04 -3.91 -15.35
N LEU A 122 -13.52 -2.78 -15.77
CA LEU A 122 -14.05 -1.44 -15.42
C LEU A 122 -14.06 -0.61 -16.69
N THR A 123 -15.00 0.34 -16.77
CA THR A 123 -14.96 1.39 -17.80
C THR A 123 -13.88 2.41 -17.46
N GLY A 124 -13.42 3.20 -18.45
CA GLY A 124 -12.51 4.31 -18.15
C GLY A 124 -13.10 5.31 -17.18
N ALA A 125 -14.42 5.52 -17.19
CA ALA A 125 -15.12 6.35 -16.21
C ALA A 125 -15.00 5.79 -14.78
N ASP A 126 -15.11 4.47 -14.60
CA ASP A 126 -14.92 3.82 -13.30
C ASP A 126 -13.48 3.97 -12.79
N VAL A 127 -12.50 3.86 -13.70
CA VAL A 127 -11.08 4.07 -13.35
C VAL A 127 -10.86 5.51 -12.89
N ILE A 128 -11.38 6.50 -13.62
CA ILE A 128 -11.29 7.92 -13.22
C ILE A 128 -11.94 8.13 -11.84
N ALA A 129 -13.12 7.57 -11.61
CA ALA A 129 -13.82 7.68 -10.33
C ALA A 129 -13.04 7.02 -9.18
N ALA A 130 -12.36 5.90 -9.45
CA ALA A 130 -11.49 5.24 -8.48
C ALA A 130 -10.28 6.12 -8.12
N LEU A 131 -9.63 6.74 -9.11
CA LEU A 131 -8.53 7.68 -8.90
C LEU A 131 -9.00 8.92 -8.12
N GLU A 132 -10.15 9.49 -8.48
CA GLU A 132 -10.75 10.62 -7.79
C GLU A 132 -11.03 10.32 -6.31
N ASN A 133 -11.61 9.16 -6.01
CA ASN A 133 -11.76 8.70 -4.63
C ASN A 133 -10.39 8.49 -3.96
N GLY A 134 -9.40 7.98 -4.69
CA GLY A 134 -8.05 7.75 -4.20
C GLY A 134 -7.37 9.02 -3.68
N VAL A 135 -7.52 10.14 -4.38
CA VAL A 135 -6.92 11.44 -4.00
C VAL A 135 -7.82 12.28 -3.08
N SER A 136 -9.03 11.81 -2.74
CA SER A 136 -10.02 12.60 -2.00
C SER A 136 -9.65 12.95 -0.56
N GLN A 137 -8.65 12.29 0.03
CA GLN A 137 -8.18 12.52 1.41
C GLN A 137 -6.64 12.59 1.48
N VAL A 138 -6.03 13.15 0.46
CA VAL A 138 -4.57 13.28 0.40
C VAL A 138 -4.04 14.23 1.48
N GLU A 139 -4.79 15.27 1.83
CA GLU A 139 -4.45 16.25 2.87
C GLU A 139 -4.41 15.62 4.27
N GLU A 140 -5.17 14.55 4.47
CA GLU A 140 -5.24 13.80 5.73
C GLU A 140 -4.19 12.70 5.82
N GLY A 141 -3.41 12.47 4.75
CA GLY A 141 -2.47 11.34 4.65
C GLY A 141 -3.19 9.99 4.72
N ALA A 142 -4.44 9.93 4.23
CA ALA A 142 -5.22 8.70 4.22
C ALA A 142 -4.59 7.63 3.32
N GLY A 143 -4.73 6.36 3.71
CA GLY A 143 -4.08 5.25 3.02
C GLY A 143 -4.64 4.91 1.63
N ARG A 144 -5.61 5.66 1.11
CA ARG A 144 -6.26 5.39 -0.18
C ARG A 144 -5.52 5.96 -1.39
N PHE A 145 -4.50 6.81 -1.21
CA PHE A 145 -3.75 7.37 -2.34
C PHE A 145 -3.28 6.28 -3.30
N PRO A 146 -3.56 6.39 -4.61
CA PRO A 146 -3.30 5.31 -5.56
C PRO A 146 -1.86 5.36 -6.05
N GLN A 147 -1.14 4.27 -5.86
CA GLN A 147 0.10 3.93 -6.53
C GLN A 147 -0.27 3.06 -7.73
N VAL A 148 0.20 3.39 -8.92
CA VAL A 148 -0.37 2.84 -10.16
C VAL A 148 0.68 2.31 -11.12
N ALA A 149 0.28 1.36 -11.98
CA ALA A 149 1.02 0.92 -13.15
C ALA A 149 0.08 0.82 -14.36
N GLY A 150 0.60 1.10 -15.55
CA GLY A 150 -0.17 1.08 -16.80
C GLY A 150 -1.11 2.27 -16.99
N VAL A 151 -1.20 3.16 -16.03
CA VAL A 151 -1.95 4.42 -16.06
C VAL A 151 -1.11 5.54 -15.44
N THR A 152 -1.27 6.76 -15.94
CA THR A 152 -0.76 7.98 -15.30
C THR A 152 -1.89 8.99 -15.15
N PHE A 153 -1.78 9.86 -14.16
CA PHE A 153 -2.76 10.92 -13.94
C PHE A 153 -2.14 12.11 -13.23
N THR A 154 -2.76 13.27 -13.34
CA THR A 154 -2.49 14.44 -12.50
C THR A 154 -3.65 14.66 -11.54
N PHE A 155 -3.42 15.38 -10.45
CA PHE A 155 -4.51 15.84 -9.60
C PHE A 155 -4.20 17.21 -9.01
N ASP A 156 -5.24 18.03 -8.80
CA ASP A 156 -5.15 19.34 -8.21
C ASP A 156 -5.71 19.33 -6.77
N PRO A 157 -4.84 19.43 -5.75
CA PRO A 157 -5.28 19.43 -4.35
C PRO A 157 -6.06 20.69 -3.95
N THR A 158 -6.11 21.72 -4.80
CA THR A 158 -6.90 22.96 -4.53
C THR A 158 -8.37 22.77 -4.86
N VAL A 159 -8.72 21.77 -5.67
CA VAL A 159 -10.11 21.40 -5.97
C VAL A 159 -10.67 20.58 -4.80
N ALA A 160 -11.94 20.77 -4.47
CA ALA A 160 -12.58 20.02 -3.40
C ALA A 160 -12.64 18.51 -3.69
N PRO A 161 -12.59 17.64 -2.66
CA PRO A 161 -12.64 16.19 -2.83
C PRO A 161 -13.84 15.73 -3.66
N ASN A 162 -13.59 14.85 -4.63
CA ASN A 162 -14.59 14.31 -5.56
C ASN A 162 -15.30 15.35 -6.45
N GLU A 163 -14.68 16.49 -6.70
CA GLU A 163 -15.18 17.54 -7.56
C GLU A 163 -14.34 17.73 -8.84
N GLY A 164 -13.67 16.66 -9.30
CA GLY A 164 -12.85 16.68 -10.50
C GLY A 164 -11.40 17.11 -10.23
N ARG A 165 -10.81 16.59 -9.16
CA ARG A 165 -9.39 16.76 -8.84
C ARG A 165 -8.48 16.11 -9.87
N VAL A 166 -8.91 14.95 -10.39
CA VAL A 166 -8.11 14.13 -11.31
C VAL A 166 -8.19 14.69 -12.71
N GLY A 167 -7.03 14.86 -13.34
CA GLY A 167 -6.89 15.28 -14.72
C GLY A 167 -5.86 14.44 -15.47
N ASP A 168 -5.78 14.66 -16.78
CA ASP A 168 -4.78 14.07 -17.67
C ASP A 168 -4.57 12.56 -17.47
N VAL A 169 -5.68 11.80 -17.35
CA VAL A 169 -5.60 10.35 -17.19
C VAL A 169 -5.20 9.73 -18.53
N MET A 170 -4.01 9.12 -18.55
CA MET A 170 -3.45 8.46 -19.72
C MET A 170 -3.26 6.97 -19.42
N VAL A 171 -3.55 6.13 -20.38
CA VAL A 171 -3.33 4.68 -20.31
C VAL A 171 -2.29 4.24 -21.34
N LYS A 172 -1.61 3.16 -21.03
CA LYS A 172 -0.59 2.61 -21.92
C LYS A 172 -1.25 1.79 -23.04
N ASP A 173 -0.97 2.17 -24.28
CA ASP A 173 -1.35 1.42 -25.48
C ASP A 173 -0.09 1.08 -26.29
N GLY A 174 0.40 -0.14 -26.15
CA GLY A 174 1.70 -0.54 -26.66
C GLY A 174 2.82 0.31 -26.00
N ASP A 175 3.58 1.03 -26.82
CA ASP A 175 4.64 1.94 -26.37
C ASP A 175 4.16 3.40 -26.17
N ASN A 176 2.88 3.68 -26.42
CA ASN A 176 2.34 5.02 -26.35
C ASN A 176 1.47 5.23 -25.13
N TRP A 177 1.38 6.48 -24.70
CA TRP A 177 0.40 6.93 -23.71
C TRP A 177 -0.74 7.64 -24.45
N VAL A 178 -1.96 7.18 -24.25
CA VAL A 178 -3.18 7.73 -24.85
C VAL A 178 -4.16 8.16 -23.77
N PRO A 179 -4.97 9.21 -24.00
CA PRO A 179 -6.02 9.56 -23.04
C PRO A 179 -6.96 8.38 -22.82
N ILE A 180 -7.35 8.16 -21.56
CA ILE A 180 -8.34 7.12 -21.24
C ILE A 180 -9.67 7.47 -21.90
N ASP A 181 -10.30 6.49 -22.56
CA ASP A 181 -11.65 6.65 -23.06
C ASP A 181 -12.65 6.30 -21.95
N PRO A 182 -13.46 7.25 -21.45
CA PRO A 182 -14.40 6.97 -20.38
C PRO A 182 -15.46 5.91 -20.71
N GLU A 183 -15.75 5.71 -22.00
CA GLU A 183 -16.79 4.80 -22.46
C GLU A 183 -16.27 3.39 -22.83
N ALA A 184 -14.94 3.20 -22.84
CA ALA A 184 -14.30 1.92 -23.21
C ALA A 184 -14.25 0.92 -22.04
#